data_a21e1e798b792be98845faceafdde1f1
#
_entry.id   a21e1e798b792be98845faceafdde1f1
#
_cell.length_a   1.000
_cell.length_b   1.000
_cell.length_c   1.000
_cell.angle_alpha   90.00
_cell.angle_beta   90.00
_cell.angle_gamma   90.00
#
_symmetry.space_group_name_H-M   'P 1'
#
loop_
_entity.id
_entity.type
_entity.pdbx_description
1 polymer ?
#
loop_
_entity_poly.entity_id
_entity_poly.type
_entity_poly.pdbx_seq_one_letter_code
_entity_poly.pdbx_strand_id
1 'polypeptide(L)'
;MKNKPQLYKFSEIEHRLHTLEPGQTYIKPFVTSKVSDTMCGGLNFLNDISVPWDLTCDEIIYCMKGTFRLTCDGESYICNPGDVLYVPRDNHIAYECDEKCIIFYAAYPHDWKKKAGLTHVPGIDPEDMGLN
;
A
#
# COMPACT_ATOMS: atom_id res chain seq x y z
N MET A 1 20.24 -7.02 -10.05
CA MET A 1 20.28 -6.37 -11.38
C MET A 1 19.02 -5.56 -11.59
N LYS A 2 19.16 -4.27 -11.55
CA LYS A 2 18.00 -3.39 -11.66
C LYS A 2 17.48 -3.17 -13.07
N ASN A 3 18.18 -3.70 -14.08
CA ASN A 3 17.77 -3.49 -15.47
C ASN A 3 16.97 -4.66 -16.05
N LYS A 4 16.65 -5.64 -15.25
CA LYS A 4 15.88 -6.79 -15.72
C LYS A 4 14.46 -6.75 -15.15
N PRO A 5 13.45 -7.18 -15.94
CA PRO A 5 12.12 -7.34 -15.40
C PRO A 5 12.12 -8.32 -14.22
N GLN A 6 11.23 -8.08 -13.27
CA GLN A 6 11.04 -8.96 -12.12
C GLN A 6 9.58 -9.32 -12.00
N LEU A 7 9.29 -10.59 -11.77
CA LEU A 7 7.95 -11.09 -11.62
C LEU A 7 7.71 -11.42 -10.15
N TYR A 8 6.65 -10.85 -9.59
CA TYR A 8 6.24 -11.12 -8.22
C TYR A 8 4.93 -11.90 -8.26
N LYS A 9 4.93 -13.10 -7.67
CA LYS A 9 3.78 -14.00 -7.77
C LYS A 9 2.83 -13.80 -6.60
N PHE A 10 1.62 -13.38 -6.90
CA PHE A 10 0.57 -13.20 -5.89
C PHE A 10 0.29 -14.50 -5.14
N SER A 11 0.39 -15.65 -5.82
CA SER A 11 0.16 -16.94 -5.20
C SER A 11 1.09 -17.24 -4.02
N GLU A 12 2.24 -16.57 -3.96
CA GLU A 12 3.20 -16.78 -2.88
C GLU A 12 2.83 -16.02 -1.61
N ILE A 13 1.98 -15.00 -1.71
CA ILE A 13 1.59 -14.19 -0.56
C ILE A 13 0.08 -14.17 -0.33
N GLU A 14 -0.69 -14.79 -1.21
CA GLU A 14 -2.16 -14.78 -1.13
C GLU A 14 -2.67 -15.29 0.22
N HIS A 15 -1.97 -16.26 0.81
CA HIS A 15 -2.34 -16.85 2.09
C HIS A 15 -2.41 -15.82 3.22
N ARG A 16 -1.70 -14.71 3.11
CA ARG A 16 -1.68 -13.67 4.16
C ARG A 16 -3.07 -13.06 4.36
N LEU A 17 -3.91 -13.08 3.34
CA LEU A 17 -5.29 -12.61 3.48
C LEU A 17 -6.08 -13.51 4.44
N HIS A 18 -5.82 -14.82 4.40
CA HIS A 18 -6.53 -15.78 5.23
C HIS A 18 -6.17 -15.66 6.70
N THR A 19 -4.94 -15.27 6.99
CA THR A 19 -4.47 -15.13 8.38
C THR A 19 -4.68 -13.74 8.94
N LEU A 20 -5.15 -12.80 8.12
CA LEU A 20 -5.34 -11.41 8.55
C LEU A 20 -6.60 -11.29 9.40
N GLU A 21 -6.43 -10.87 10.65
CA GLU A 21 -7.53 -10.71 11.59
C GLU A 21 -8.16 -9.33 11.48
N PRO A 22 -9.42 -9.16 11.97
CA PRO A 22 -10.03 -7.82 12.01
C PRO A 22 -9.14 -6.84 12.75
N GLY A 23 -8.99 -5.63 12.20
CA GLY A 23 -8.15 -4.59 12.77
C GLY A 23 -6.69 -4.70 12.36
N GLN A 24 -6.36 -5.57 11.43
CA GLN A 24 -4.98 -5.75 10.96
C GLN A 24 -4.81 -5.33 9.51
N THR A 25 -3.58 -4.96 9.17
CA THR A 25 -3.16 -4.69 7.80
C THR A 25 -1.82 -5.38 7.55
N TYR A 26 -1.58 -5.76 6.30
CA TYR A 26 -0.30 -6.35 5.89
C TYR A 26 0.13 -5.71 4.57
N ILE A 27 1.32 -5.14 4.56
CA ILE A 27 1.87 -4.49 3.37
C ILE A 27 3.06 -5.29 2.89
N LYS A 28 3.02 -5.70 1.62
CA LYS A 28 4.15 -6.37 0.97
C LYS A 28 4.71 -5.47 -0.12
N PRO A 29 5.79 -4.74 0.15
CA PRO A 29 6.44 -3.94 -0.89
C PRO A 29 7.20 -4.87 -1.83
N PHE A 30 6.96 -4.77 -3.13
CA PHE A 30 7.71 -5.49 -4.14
C PHE A 30 8.83 -4.65 -4.71
N VAL A 31 8.47 -3.45 -5.17
CA VAL A 31 9.43 -2.52 -5.75
C VAL A 31 9.79 -1.49 -4.71
N THR A 32 11.03 -1.52 -4.27
CA THR A 32 11.58 -0.62 -3.24
C THR A 32 12.83 0.05 -3.79
N SER A 33 13.49 0.84 -2.95
CA SER A 33 14.77 1.47 -3.31
C SER A 33 15.86 0.45 -3.66
N LYS A 34 15.70 -0.80 -3.25
CA LYS A 34 16.62 -1.88 -3.63
C LYS A 34 16.47 -2.27 -5.09
N VAL A 35 15.34 -1.95 -5.70
CA VAL A 35 14.99 -2.38 -7.05
C VAL A 35 14.92 -1.20 -8.01
N SER A 36 14.41 -0.06 -7.57
CA SER A 36 14.17 1.11 -8.42
C SER A 36 14.72 2.38 -7.79
N ASP A 37 15.20 3.28 -8.62
CA ASP A 37 15.70 4.59 -8.19
C ASP A 37 14.59 5.64 -8.20
N THR A 38 13.39 5.31 -8.66
CA THR A 38 12.34 6.30 -8.87
C THR A 38 11.02 5.96 -8.18
N MET A 39 10.50 4.77 -8.41
CA MET A 39 9.15 4.41 -7.98
C MET A 39 9.16 3.27 -6.96
N CYS A 40 8.06 3.11 -6.28
CA CYS A 40 7.83 1.96 -5.42
C CYS A 40 6.42 1.43 -5.64
N GLY A 41 6.18 0.21 -5.18
CA GLY A 41 4.87 -0.39 -5.32
C GLY A 41 4.80 -1.74 -4.64
N GLY A 42 3.59 -2.19 -4.38
CA GLY A 42 3.36 -3.45 -3.71
C GLY A 42 1.89 -3.71 -3.50
N LEU A 43 1.59 -4.59 -2.57
CA LEU A 43 0.22 -4.91 -2.19
C LEU A 43 -0.02 -4.52 -0.74
N ASN A 44 -1.26 -4.12 -0.46
CA ASN A 44 -1.71 -3.87 0.90
C ASN A 44 -2.98 -4.68 1.14
N PHE A 45 -2.94 -5.52 2.16
CA PHE A 45 -4.06 -6.34 2.61
C PHE A 45 -4.61 -5.68 3.85
N LEU A 46 -5.93 -5.47 3.90
CA LEU A 46 -6.59 -4.84 5.04
C LEU A 46 -7.79 -5.66 5.47
N ASN A 47 -8.12 -5.60 6.77
CA ASN A 47 -9.29 -6.28 7.31
C ASN A 47 -9.87 -5.44 8.44
N ASP A 48 -11.05 -4.86 8.21
CA ASP A 48 -11.80 -4.09 9.21
C ASP A 48 -10.91 -3.10 9.96
N ILE A 49 -10.37 -2.13 9.22
CA ILE A 49 -9.38 -1.20 9.77
C ILE A 49 -9.50 0.17 9.11
N SER A 50 -9.09 1.20 9.86
CA SER A 50 -8.89 2.55 9.36
C SER A 50 -7.50 2.99 9.76
N VAL A 51 -6.66 3.33 8.77
CA VAL A 51 -5.27 3.71 8.98
C VAL A 51 -5.06 5.15 8.52
N PRO A 52 -5.03 6.12 9.46
CA PRO A 52 -4.71 7.51 9.10
C PRO A 52 -3.27 7.62 8.61
N TRP A 53 -3.05 8.48 7.64
CA TRP A 53 -1.74 8.58 7.02
C TRP A 53 -1.52 9.95 6.38
N ASP A 54 -0.34 10.52 6.57
CA ASP A 54 0.09 11.72 5.86
C ASP A 54 0.89 11.29 4.65
N LEU A 55 0.33 11.46 3.48
CA LEU A 55 0.91 10.94 2.24
C LEU A 55 2.00 11.90 1.74
N THR A 56 3.22 11.37 1.57
CA THR A 56 4.37 12.15 1.12
C THR A 56 4.78 11.84 -0.32
N CYS A 57 3.96 11.07 -1.02
CA CYS A 57 4.22 10.66 -2.40
C CYS A 57 2.93 10.71 -3.21
N ASP A 58 3.06 10.76 -4.53
CA ASP A 58 1.91 10.56 -5.41
C ASP A 58 1.63 9.07 -5.48
N GLU A 59 0.38 8.67 -5.39
CA GLU A 59 0.02 7.25 -5.31
C GLU A 59 -1.11 6.91 -6.24
N ILE A 60 -1.00 5.77 -6.93
CA ILE A 60 -2.09 5.14 -7.66
C ILE A 60 -2.45 3.87 -6.93
N ILE A 61 -3.74 3.70 -6.68
CA ILE A 61 -4.28 2.53 -5.99
C ILE A 61 -5.23 1.81 -6.94
N TYR A 62 -5.05 0.50 -7.05
CA TYR A 62 -5.93 -0.37 -7.82
C TYR A 62 -6.55 -1.38 -6.87
N CYS A 63 -7.88 -1.43 -6.81
CA CYS A 63 -8.57 -2.38 -5.96
C CYS A 63 -8.60 -3.75 -6.64
N MET A 64 -8.01 -4.74 -6.00
CA MET A 64 -7.94 -6.11 -6.54
C MET A 64 -9.07 -6.98 -6.03
N LYS A 65 -9.42 -6.84 -4.74
CA LYS A 65 -10.38 -7.72 -4.11
C LYS A 65 -11.05 -7.01 -2.94
N GLY A 66 -12.35 -7.25 -2.77
CA GLY A 66 -13.13 -6.61 -1.71
C GLY A 66 -13.45 -5.17 -2.04
N THR A 67 -13.89 -4.42 -1.04
CA THR A 67 -14.19 -3.00 -1.21
C THR A 67 -13.24 -2.18 -0.33
N PHE A 68 -12.48 -1.32 -0.97
CA PHE A 68 -11.55 -0.41 -0.30
C PHE A 68 -12.14 0.99 -0.28
N ARG A 69 -11.90 1.71 0.82
CA ARG A 69 -12.35 3.09 0.95
C ARG A 69 -11.16 3.96 1.34
N LEU A 70 -11.02 5.10 0.67
CA LEU A 70 -10.07 6.12 1.08
C LEU A 70 -10.84 7.36 1.46
N THR A 71 -10.53 7.90 2.63
CA THR A 71 -11.17 9.11 3.14
C THR A 71 -10.15 10.24 3.14
N CYS A 72 -10.55 11.39 2.61
CA CYS A 72 -9.69 12.57 2.51
C CYS A 72 -10.57 13.82 2.61
N ASP A 73 -10.26 14.71 3.53
CA ASP A 73 -10.97 15.99 3.70
C ASP A 73 -12.48 15.81 3.84
N GLY A 74 -12.89 14.78 4.58
CA GLY A 74 -14.31 14.52 4.82
C GLY A 74 -15.04 13.82 3.69
N GLU A 75 -14.35 13.54 2.58
CA GLU A 75 -14.92 12.79 1.46
C GLU A 75 -14.42 11.36 1.45
N SER A 76 -15.30 10.45 1.08
CA SER A 76 -14.95 9.03 0.97
C SER A 76 -14.98 8.60 -0.49
N TYR A 77 -13.93 7.89 -0.88
CA TYR A 77 -13.78 7.36 -2.24
C TYR A 77 -13.85 5.84 -2.15
N ILE A 78 -14.93 5.28 -2.68
CA ILE A 78 -15.20 3.83 -2.60
C ILE A 78 -14.64 3.17 -3.84
N CYS A 79 -13.77 2.18 -3.65
CA CYS A 79 -13.14 1.44 -4.74
C CYS A 79 -13.58 -0.01 -4.70
N ASN A 80 -14.23 -0.45 -5.75
CA ASN A 80 -14.60 -1.85 -5.97
C ASN A 80 -13.55 -2.53 -6.84
N PRO A 81 -13.50 -3.85 -6.90
CA PRO A 81 -12.50 -4.55 -7.72
C PRO A 81 -12.47 -4.00 -9.15
N GLY A 82 -11.28 -3.62 -9.60
CA GLY A 82 -11.06 -3.03 -10.90
C GLY A 82 -10.99 -1.51 -10.91
N ASP A 83 -11.43 -0.85 -9.86
CA ASP A 83 -11.39 0.62 -9.79
C ASP A 83 -9.99 1.12 -9.49
N VAL A 84 -9.68 2.30 -10.02
CA VAL A 84 -8.38 2.95 -9.85
C VAL A 84 -8.59 4.32 -9.20
N LEU A 85 -7.78 4.61 -8.17
CA LEU A 85 -7.81 5.87 -7.46
C LEU A 85 -6.43 6.52 -7.52
N TYR A 86 -6.39 7.80 -7.88
CA TYR A 86 -5.17 8.59 -7.81
C TYR A 86 -5.21 9.49 -6.58
N VAL A 87 -4.14 9.47 -5.78
CA VAL A 87 -4.04 10.30 -4.58
C VAL A 87 -2.76 11.14 -4.69
N PRO A 88 -2.89 12.47 -4.84
CA PRO A 88 -1.70 13.31 -4.88
C PRO A 88 -1.05 13.43 -3.51
N ARG A 89 0.24 13.70 -3.51
CA ARG A 89 1.01 13.90 -2.28
C ARG A 89 0.47 15.07 -1.45
N ASP A 90 0.89 15.11 -0.19
CA ASP A 90 0.58 16.20 0.74
C ASP A 90 -0.89 16.24 1.16
N ASN A 91 -1.54 15.09 1.14
CA ASN A 91 -2.88 14.93 1.68
C ASN A 91 -2.86 14.11 2.95
N HIS A 92 -3.73 14.49 3.88
CA HIS A 92 -3.99 13.68 5.06
C HIS A 92 -5.17 12.75 4.74
N ILE A 93 -4.94 11.45 4.79
CA ILE A 93 -5.90 10.46 4.32
C ILE A 93 -6.08 9.36 5.36
N ALA A 94 -7.04 8.49 5.11
CA ALA A 94 -7.18 7.24 5.84
C ALA A 94 -7.47 6.12 4.84
N TYR A 95 -6.69 5.03 4.94
CA TYR A 95 -6.95 3.79 4.21
C TYR A 95 -7.92 2.98 5.05
N GLU A 96 -9.06 2.61 4.47
CA GLU A 96 -10.14 1.98 5.25
C GLU A 96 -10.78 0.83 4.52
N CYS A 97 -11.25 -0.15 5.27
CA CYS A 97 -12.16 -1.16 4.76
C CYS A 97 -12.97 -1.74 5.92
N ASP A 98 -14.15 -2.24 5.62
CA ASP A 98 -15.04 -2.84 6.62
C ASP A 98 -14.83 -4.34 6.72
N GLU A 99 -14.44 -4.96 5.61
CA GLU A 99 -14.14 -6.38 5.53
C GLU A 99 -12.78 -6.54 4.85
N LYS A 100 -12.38 -7.76 4.55
CA LYS A 100 -11.08 -7.99 3.91
C LYS A 100 -11.03 -7.41 2.51
N CYS A 101 -9.95 -6.70 2.20
CA CYS A 101 -9.70 -6.21 0.85
C CYS A 101 -8.22 -6.27 0.53
N ILE A 102 -7.91 -6.23 -0.76
CA ILE A 102 -6.53 -6.17 -1.26
C ILE A 102 -6.46 -5.05 -2.27
N ILE A 103 -5.47 -4.17 -2.09
CA ILE A 103 -5.16 -3.14 -3.07
C ILE A 103 -3.73 -3.29 -3.54
N PHE A 104 -3.51 -2.94 -4.82
CA PHE A 104 -2.18 -2.73 -5.37
C PHE A 104 -1.90 -1.23 -5.33
N TYR A 105 -0.71 -0.85 -4.92
CA TYR A 105 -0.32 0.55 -4.95
C TYR A 105 0.99 0.74 -5.73
N ALA A 106 1.08 1.85 -6.43
CA ALA A 106 2.32 2.31 -7.02
C ALA A 106 2.49 3.78 -6.65
N ALA A 107 3.69 4.17 -6.26
CA ALA A 107 3.93 5.50 -5.73
C ALA A 107 5.26 6.07 -6.21
N TYR A 108 5.32 7.40 -6.22
CA TYR A 108 6.51 8.15 -6.60
C TYR A 108 6.59 9.40 -5.71
N PRO A 109 7.75 9.71 -5.14
CA PRO A 109 9.02 8.99 -5.22
C PRO A 109 9.07 7.77 -4.30
N HIS A 110 10.06 6.91 -4.52
CA HIS A 110 10.22 5.64 -3.82
C HIS A 110 10.60 5.81 -2.34
N ASP A 111 11.10 6.96 -1.94
CA ASP A 111 11.65 7.20 -0.61
C ASP A 111 10.64 7.86 0.35
N TRP A 112 9.35 7.58 0.15
CA TRP A 112 8.30 8.20 0.97
C TRP A 112 8.44 7.93 2.47
N LYS A 113 8.92 6.74 2.85
CA LYS A 113 9.15 6.41 4.26
C LYS A 113 10.20 7.32 4.87
N LYS A 114 11.28 7.53 4.14
CA LYS A 114 12.38 8.39 4.57
C LYS A 114 11.92 9.83 4.68
N LYS A 115 11.16 10.31 3.72
CA LYS A 115 10.62 11.67 3.73
C LYS A 115 9.68 11.89 4.88
N ALA A 116 8.91 10.88 5.27
CA ALA A 116 8.01 10.96 6.41
C ALA A 116 8.72 10.76 7.74
N GLY A 117 10.04 10.50 7.75
CA GLY A 117 10.80 10.25 8.96
C GLY A 117 10.49 8.94 9.65
N LEU A 118 10.01 7.96 8.89
CA LEU A 118 9.54 6.70 9.46
C LEU A 118 10.66 5.69 9.60
N THR A 119 10.71 5.01 10.71
CA THR A 119 11.57 3.86 10.94
C THR A 119 10.77 2.56 11.00
N HIS A 120 9.44 2.68 11.07
CA HIS A 120 8.53 1.55 11.14
C HIS A 120 7.20 1.94 10.53
N VAL A 121 6.63 1.04 9.73
CA VAL A 121 5.29 1.20 9.16
C VAL A 121 4.44 0.02 9.63
N PRO A 122 3.30 0.27 10.29
CA PRO A 122 2.43 -0.81 10.72
C PRO A 122 2.04 -1.71 9.55
N GLY A 123 2.14 -3.02 9.76
CA GLY A 123 1.76 -4.00 8.75
C GLY A 123 2.87 -4.39 7.78
N ILE A 124 4.01 -3.71 7.81
CA ILE A 124 5.17 -4.10 6.99
C ILE A 124 6.12 -4.93 7.84
N ASP A 125 6.55 -6.08 7.32
CA ASP A 125 7.58 -6.88 7.97
C ASP A 125 8.89 -6.08 8.04
N PRO A 126 9.66 -6.18 9.16
CA PRO A 126 10.86 -5.36 9.33
C PRO A 126 11.86 -5.45 8.17
N GLU A 127 12.03 -6.63 7.58
CA GLU A 127 12.96 -6.80 6.46
C GLU A 127 12.47 -6.10 5.19
N ASP A 128 11.21 -5.72 5.13
CA ASP A 128 10.62 -5.08 3.94
C ASP A 128 10.52 -3.55 4.08
N MET A 129 11.01 -2.98 5.15
CA MET A 129 10.94 -1.52 5.33
C MET A 129 11.68 -0.74 4.25
N GLY A 130 12.77 -1.28 3.75
CA GLY A 130 13.44 -0.70 2.59
C GLY A 130 14.04 0.68 2.81
N LEU A 131 14.50 0.96 4.02
CA LEU A 131 15.08 2.25 4.39
C LEU A 131 16.59 2.23 4.18
N ASN A 132 17.03 2.14 2.99
CA ASN A 132 18.48 2.11 2.73
C ASN A 132 18.94 3.40 2.14
#